data_6eee286e52ae39e74e81e57dd7b0c66d
#
_entry.id   6eee286e52ae39e74e81e57dd7b0c66d
#
_cell.length_a   1.000
_cell.length_b   1.000
_cell.length_c   1.000
_cell.angle_alpha   90.00
_cell.angle_beta   90.00
_cell.angle_gamma   90.00
#
_symmetry.space_group_name_H-M   'P 1'
#
loop_
_entity.id
_entity.type
_entity.pdbx_description
1 polymer ?
#
loop_
_entity_poly.entity_id
_entity_poly.type
_entity_poly.pdbx_seq_one_letter_code
_entity_poly.pdbx_strand_id
1 'polypeptide(L)'
;MPKDILYRHVTELITTTYKDFSIYACGGFVRDLALGIEPKDLDLVVSTNPEVFAEELSKILTSNYFVLDETRNIFRITYSKSDVILNIDISELVVSIENDALTRDFTINTLYIPLDKLLVENPIQYILDPLKGLSHLNQRKLIAVNKDIFKDDTIRLLRAVRLSEFLNLEIDNQTTKQIREDSKLIQNCAPERVHDELMAIMSFDFGSMDAINQLHSLDLLFNLIPELKLGVDEDQPKEHYWDVFEHNVQTVGYFENIIHSKNIDDWILNEIHWNSQLKDYFMNQSISGYSRYSVVKLACLLHDIGKPHTKTIDNERIRFKGHHREGAIISEGILKNLRFSKKHIRGISIIIDHHLRPGQMSHEGQLPSDKAIYRFFRSSEDFAIDTIYLNLADYLAARGPLLEKQEWIDYATKVNHIYLQGTKQQDDPKYERLVNGRQLMQELGLSSGPIIGTILEEIQEEVISGKITEYEDAIKYAKIILNREINR
;
A
#
# COMPACT_ATOMS: atom_id res chain seq x y z
N MET A 1 14.40 -17.99 -15.00
CA MET A 1 14.71 -17.45 -16.37
C MET A 1 14.49 -15.96 -16.31
N PRO A 2 15.38 -15.08 -16.79
CA PRO A 2 15.13 -13.64 -16.85
C PRO A 2 13.90 -13.31 -17.71
N LYS A 3 13.19 -12.23 -17.38
CA LYS A 3 11.93 -11.85 -18.06
C LYS A 3 12.16 -11.42 -19.51
N ASP A 4 13.33 -10.84 -19.80
CA ASP A 4 13.77 -10.48 -21.16
C ASP A 4 13.84 -11.68 -22.10
N ILE A 5 14.26 -12.84 -21.60
CA ILE A 5 14.27 -14.09 -22.38
C ILE A 5 12.84 -14.53 -22.70
N LEU A 6 11.92 -14.32 -21.77
CA LEU A 6 10.54 -14.74 -21.94
C LEU A 6 9.81 -13.91 -23.00
N TYR A 7 9.94 -12.56 -22.96
CA TYR A 7 9.32 -11.74 -24.00
C TYR A 7 9.97 -11.94 -25.36
N ARG A 8 11.30 -12.18 -25.45
CA ARG A 8 11.97 -12.53 -26.71
C ARG A 8 11.42 -13.82 -27.29
N HIS A 9 11.28 -14.86 -26.48
CA HIS A 9 10.70 -16.13 -26.91
C HIS A 9 9.27 -15.97 -27.46
N VAL A 10 8.42 -15.20 -26.76
CA VAL A 10 7.06 -14.90 -27.21
C VAL A 10 7.09 -14.09 -28.53
N THR A 11 7.97 -13.10 -28.62
CA THR A 11 8.16 -12.30 -29.84
C THR A 11 8.57 -13.14 -31.05
N GLU A 12 9.56 -14.06 -30.88
CA GLU A 12 9.97 -14.98 -31.94
C GLU A 12 8.81 -15.86 -32.42
N LEU A 13 8.02 -16.36 -31.50
CA LEU A 13 6.88 -17.22 -31.79
C LEU A 13 5.79 -16.44 -32.56
N ILE A 14 5.47 -15.24 -32.13
CA ILE A 14 4.48 -14.38 -32.82
C ILE A 14 4.98 -14.01 -34.23
N THR A 15 6.21 -13.55 -34.37
CA THR A 15 6.76 -13.09 -35.65
C THR A 15 6.92 -14.21 -36.68
N THR A 16 7.13 -15.45 -36.22
CA THR A 16 7.20 -16.63 -37.11
C THR A 16 5.82 -17.11 -37.54
N THR A 17 4.82 -16.96 -36.70
CA THR A 17 3.45 -17.46 -36.92
C THR A 17 2.59 -16.47 -37.72
N TYR A 18 2.68 -15.18 -37.39
CA TYR A 18 1.78 -14.14 -37.89
C TYR A 18 2.49 -13.16 -38.85
N LYS A 19 3.09 -13.68 -39.92
CA LYS A 19 3.92 -12.91 -40.89
C LYS A 19 3.15 -11.87 -41.68
N ASP A 20 1.84 -12.07 -41.87
CA ASP A 20 1.02 -11.24 -42.75
C ASP A 20 0.33 -10.08 -42.00
N PHE A 21 0.52 -9.98 -40.67
CA PHE A 21 -0.08 -8.93 -39.85
C PHE A 21 0.96 -7.89 -39.42
N SER A 22 0.53 -6.63 -39.39
CA SER A 22 1.30 -5.56 -38.76
C SER A 22 1.09 -5.61 -37.26
N ILE A 23 2.14 -5.95 -36.51
CA ILE A 23 2.13 -6.06 -35.06
C ILE A 23 3.23 -5.18 -34.50
N TYR A 24 2.87 -4.36 -33.50
CA TYR A 24 3.82 -3.47 -32.84
C TYR A 24 3.79 -3.71 -31.32
N ALA A 25 4.98 -3.72 -30.71
CA ALA A 25 5.07 -3.45 -29.28
C ALA A 25 4.89 -1.95 -29.05
N CYS A 26 4.25 -1.56 -27.95
CA CYS A 26 3.86 -0.17 -27.77
C CYS A 26 3.80 0.24 -26.29
N GLY A 27 3.43 1.48 -26.04
CA GLY A 27 3.05 1.93 -24.72
C GLY A 27 4.15 1.93 -23.67
N GLY A 28 3.78 1.49 -22.47
CA GLY A 28 4.69 1.37 -21.34
C GLY A 28 5.88 0.48 -21.60
N PHE A 29 5.68 -0.60 -22.34
CA PHE A 29 6.75 -1.52 -22.72
C PHE A 29 7.89 -0.82 -23.48
N VAL A 30 7.55 -0.06 -24.53
CA VAL A 30 8.55 0.63 -25.37
C VAL A 30 9.20 1.79 -24.64
N ARG A 31 8.41 2.52 -23.84
CA ARG A 31 8.94 3.59 -22.98
C ARG A 31 9.97 3.05 -21.98
N ASP A 32 9.67 1.95 -21.31
CA ASP A 32 10.56 1.36 -20.30
C ASP A 32 11.84 0.83 -20.95
N LEU A 33 11.73 0.20 -22.12
CA LEU A 33 12.92 -0.17 -22.92
C LEU A 33 13.78 1.04 -23.27
N ALA A 34 13.19 2.14 -23.70
CA ALA A 34 13.90 3.37 -24.04
C ALA A 34 14.62 3.99 -22.85
N LEU A 35 14.09 3.81 -21.64
CA LEU A 35 14.69 4.26 -20.37
C LEU A 35 15.68 3.26 -19.76
N GLY A 36 15.86 2.08 -20.36
CA GLY A 36 16.68 1.01 -19.78
C GLY A 36 16.07 0.36 -18.54
N ILE A 37 14.76 0.52 -18.35
CA ILE A 37 13.97 -0.12 -17.28
C ILE A 37 13.45 -1.46 -17.81
N GLU A 38 13.50 -2.51 -17.00
CA GLU A 38 12.90 -3.80 -17.37
C GLU A 38 11.38 -3.69 -17.46
N PRO A 39 10.77 -3.95 -18.65
CA PRO A 39 9.32 -3.83 -18.81
C PRO A 39 8.57 -4.88 -17.99
N LYS A 40 7.44 -4.48 -17.42
CA LYS A 40 6.60 -5.38 -16.61
C LYS A 40 5.71 -6.27 -17.46
N ASP A 41 5.05 -5.72 -18.45
CA ASP A 41 4.07 -6.36 -19.32
C ASP A 41 4.47 -6.11 -20.78
N LEU A 42 4.07 -6.98 -21.72
CA LEU A 42 4.28 -6.80 -23.17
C LEU A 42 3.00 -6.25 -23.78
N ASP A 43 2.99 -4.96 -24.12
CA ASP A 43 1.86 -4.30 -24.75
C ASP A 43 1.94 -4.43 -26.27
N LEU A 44 0.94 -5.01 -26.91
CA LEU A 44 0.85 -5.21 -28.36
C LEU A 44 -0.34 -4.51 -28.96
N VAL A 45 -0.14 -3.89 -30.13
CA VAL A 45 -1.22 -3.49 -31.05
C VAL A 45 -1.14 -4.30 -32.33
N VAL A 46 -2.27 -4.84 -32.78
CA VAL A 46 -2.35 -5.77 -33.90
C VAL A 46 -3.32 -5.25 -34.98
N SER A 47 -2.97 -5.40 -36.26
CA SER A 47 -3.81 -4.99 -37.39
C SER A 47 -4.89 -6.02 -37.74
N THR A 48 -5.34 -6.80 -36.76
CA THR A 48 -6.38 -7.82 -36.88
C THR A 48 -7.29 -7.78 -35.66
N ASN A 49 -8.36 -8.57 -35.64
CA ASN A 49 -9.22 -8.68 -34.48
C ASN A 49 -8.43 -9.17 -33.25
N PRO A 50 -8.32 -8.33 -32.19
CA PRO A 50 -7.48 -8.63 -31.04
C PRO A 50 -7.96 -9.84 -30.22
N GLU A 51 -9.28 -10.12 -30.20
CA GLU A 51 -9.83 -11.30 -29.52
C GLU A 51 -9.41 -12.60 -30.21
N VAL A 52 -9.58 -12.65 -31.53
CA VAL A 52 -9.18 -13.82 -32.32
C VAL A 52 -7.68 -14.06 -32.19
N PHE A 53 -6.88 -12.97 -32.27
CA PHE A 53 -5.44 -13.06 -32.08
C PHE A 53 -5.07 -13.56 -30.68
N ALA A 54 -5.72 -13.04 -29.62
CA ALA A 54 -5.49 -13.46 -28.24
C ALA A 54 -5.88 -14.94 -28.04
N GLU A 55 -7.01 -15.38 -28.59
CA GLU A 55 -7.45 -16.75 -28.52
C GLU A 55 -6.45 -17.72 -29.18
N GLU A 56 -6.00 -17.43 -30.40
CA GLU A 56 -5.04 -18.23 -31.12
C GLU A 56 -3.67 -18.26 -30.43
N LEU A 57 -3.16 -17.10 -30.02
CA LEU A 57 -1.88 -17.01 -29.32
C LEU A 57 -1.93 -17.74 -27.96
N SER A 58 -3.04 -17.66 -27.24
CA SER A 58 -3.21 -18.36 -25.96
C SER A 58 -3.12 -19.89 -26.12
N LYS A 59 -3.68 -20.44 -27.22
CA LYS A 59 -3.57 -21.87 -27.56
C LYS A 59 -2.11 -22.27 -27.85
N ILE A 60 -1.39 -21.44 -28.59
CA ILE A 60 0.04 -21.69 -28.92
C ILE A 60 0.88 -21.64 -27.64
N LEU A 61 0.62 -20.70 -26.74
CA LEU A 61 1.33 -20.56 -25.46
C LEU A 61 0.85 -21.55 -24.39
N THR A 62 -0.17 -22.35 -24.66
CA THR A 62 -0.82 -23.22 -23.69
C THR A 62 -1.22 -22.45 -22.42
N SER A 63 -1.84 -21.32 -22.63
CA SER A 63 -2.30 -20.35 -21.61
C SER A 63 -3.77 -20.01 -21.80
N ASN A 64 -4.32 -19.21 -20.87
CA ASN A 64 -5.65 -18.66 -21.01
C ASN A 64 -5.57 -17.15 -21.34
N TYR A 65 -6.58 -16.68 -22.08
CA TYR A 65 -6.79 -15.25 -22.23
C TYR A 65 -8.08 -14.80 -21.54
N PHE A 66 -8.17 -13.52 -21.23
CA PHE A 66 -9.39 -12.92 -20.68
C PHE A 66 -9.51 -11.45 -21.13
N VAL A 67 -10.73 -10.93 -21.06
CA VAL A 67 -10.98 -9.52 -21.37
C VAL A 67 -10.44 -8.67 -20.24
N LEU A 68 -9.49 -7.79 -20.54
CA LEU A 68 -8.94 -6.82 -19.59
C LEU A 68 -9.76 -5.53 -19.55
N ASP A 69 -10.22 -5.07 -20.70
CA ASP A 69 -11.07 -3.88 -20.86
C ASP A 69 -12.04 -4.08 -22.03
N GLU A 70 -13.31 -4.30 -21.70
CA GLU A 70 -14.38 -4.51 -22.70
C GLU A 70 -14.59 -3.26 -23.58
N THR A 71 -14.52 -2.07 -22.96
CA THR A 71 -14.80 -0.82 -23.65
C THR A 71 -13.74 -0.50 -24.72
N ARG A 72 -12.50 -0.88 -24.45
CA ARG A 72 -11.35 -0.66 -25.34
C ARG A 72 -10.95 -1.89 -26.14
N ASN A 73 -11.67 -2.99 -25.98
CA ASN A 73 -11.39 -4.25 -26.65
C ASN A 73 -9.94 -4.72 -26.40
N ILE A 74 -9.52 -4.72 -25.12
CA ILE A 74 -8.18 -5.14 -24.69
C ILE A 74 -8.25 -6.51 -24.06
N PHE A 75 -7.39 -7.42 -24.50
CA PHE A 75 -7.30 -8.81 -24.02
C PHE A 75 -5.93 -9.04 -23.38
N ARG A 76 -5.91 -9.80 -22.30
CA ARG A 76 -4.68 -10.19 -21.60
C ARG A 76 -4.47 -11.68 -21.64
N ILE A 77 -3.25 -12.10 -21.95
CA ILE A 77 -2.75 -13.44 -21.77
C ILE A 77 -1.74 -13.42 -20.62
N THR A 78 -1.90 -14.26 -19.61
CA THR A 78 -0.91 -14.46 -18.57
C THR A 78 -0.12 -15.72 -18.88
N TYR A 79 1.11 -15.56 -19.36
CA TYR A 79 2.01 -16.64 -19.70
C TYR A 79 3.06 -16.83 -18.60
N SER A 80 3.22 -18.07 -18.13
CA SER A 80 4.24 -18.39 -17.13
C SER A 80 5.17 -19.51 -17.60
N LYS A 81 6.48 -19.34 -17.32
CA LYS A 81 7.50 -20.36 -17.60
C LYS A 81 8.62 -20.24 -16.56
N SER A 82 8.97 -21.37 -15.90
CA SER A 82 10.03 -21.41 -14.89
C SER A 82 9.85 -20.34 -13.78
N ASP A 83 8.63 -20.23 -13.22
CA ASP A 83 8.23 -19.28 -12.17
C ASP A 83 8.28 -17.78 -12.56
N VAL A 84 8.53 -17.48 -13.84
CA VAL A 84 8.46 -16.11 -14.38
C VAL A 84 7.12 -15.93 -15.07
N ILE A 85 6.43 -14.85 -14.73
CA ILE A 85 5.12 -14.48 -15.31
C ILE A 85 5.33 -13.30 -16.26
N LEU A 86 4.78 -13.42 -17.46
CA LEU A 86 4.67 -12.36 -18.46
C LEU A 86 3.20 -12.14 -18.80
N ASN A 87 2.69 -10.94 -18.56
CA ASN A 87 1.41 -10.53 -19.11
C ASN A 87 1.61 -9.97 -20.51
N ILE A 88 0.73 -10.32 -21.42
CA ILE A 88 0.71 -9.85 -22.81
C ILE A 88 -0.65 -9.19 -23.03
N ASP A 89 -0.63 -7.87 -23.20
CA ASP A 89 -1.84 -7.07 -23.45
C ASP A 89 -1.98 -6.82 -24.93
N ILE A 90 -3.12 -7.14 -25.49
CA ILE A 90 -3.39 -7.12 -26.91
C ILE A 90 -4.57 -6.19 -27.19
N SER A 91 -4.35 -5.20 -28.04
CA SER A 91 -5.38 -4.26 -28.50
C SER A 91 -5.34 -4.12 -30.03
N GLU A 92 -6.42 -3.57 -30.59
CA GLU A 92 -6.50 -3.31 -32.03
C GLU A 92 -5.70 -2.07 -32.42
N LEU A 93 -4.97 -2.16 -33.54
CA LEU A 93 -4.35 -0.99 -34.18
C LEU A 93 -5.44 -0.15 -34.86
N VAL A 94 -5.77 0.99 -34.28
CA VAL A 94 -6.83 1.88 -34.79
C VAL A 94 -6.33 2.60 -36.07
N VAL A 95 -6.64 2.06 -37.23
CA VAL A 95 -6.35 2.61 -38.57
C VAL A 95 -4.86 2.78 -38.86
N SER A 96 -4.14 3.55 -38.07
CA SER A 96 -2.69 3.77 -38.16
C SER A 96 -2.07 4.05 -36.79
N ILE A 97 -0.74 4.01 -36.70
CA ILE A 97 0.01 4.35 -35.49
C ILE A 97 -0.30 5.76 -35.00
N GLU A 98 -0.44 6.73 -35.93
CA GLU A 98 -0.74 8.12 -35.59
C GLU A 98 -2.14 8.26 -34.98
N ASN A 99 -3.11 7.51 -35.50
CA ASN A 99 -4.46 7.48 -34.96
C ASN A 99 -4.52 6.78 -33.58
N ASP A 100 -3.86 5.63 -33.46
CA ASP A 100 -3.76 4.91 -32.19
C ASP A 100 -3.08 5.78 -31.11
N ALA A 101 -2.01 6.49 -31.45
CA ALA A 101 -1.31 7.39 -30.53
C ALA A 101 -2.24 8.46 -29.94
N LEU A 102 -3.18 9.00 -30.70
CA LEU A 102 -4.14 10.02 -30.26
C LEU A 102 -5.20 9.46 -29.28
N THR A 103 -5.39 8.16 -29.20
CA THR A 103 -6.32 7.51 -28.26
C THR A 103 -5.68 7.21 -26.90
N ARG A 104 -4.33 7.27 -26.82
CA ARG A 104 -3.57 6.97 -25.61
C ARG A 104 -3.65 8.11 -24.58
N ASP A 105 -3.00 7.90 -23.43
CA ASP A 105 -3.00 8.86 -22.33
C ASP A 105 -1.95 9.99 -22.53
N PHE A 106 -0.67 9.63 -22.50
CA PHE A 106 0.43 10.60 -22.53
C PHE A 106 1.38 10.31 -23.68
N THR A 107 2.01 11.35 -24.21
CA THR A 107 2.93 11.26 -25.36
C THR A 107 4.07 10.26 -25.14
N ILE A 108 4.54 10.11 -23.89
CA ILE A 108 5.57 9.14 -23.52
C ILE A 108 5.13 7.68 -23.70
N ASN A 109 3.83 7.42 -23.78
CA ASN A 109 3.24 6.10 -24.00
C ASN A 109 2.78 5.91 -25.46
N THR A 110 3.12 6.83 -26.37
CA THR A 110 2.82 6.72 -27.82
C THR A 110 4.03 6.29 -28.63
N LEU A 111 4.86 5.44 -28.03
CA LEU A 111 6.04 4.86 -28.66
C LEU A 111 5.72 3.46 -29.16
N TYR A 112 6.19 3.13 -30.37
CA TYR A 112 5.94 1.85 -31.00
C TYR A 112 7.24 1.28 -31.57
N ILE A 113 7.36 -0.05 -31.55
CA ILE A 113 8.43 -0.77 -32.25
C ILE A 113 7.77 -1.89 -33.05
N PRO A 114 8.03 -2.03 -34.39
CA PRO A 114 7.60 -3.21 -35.13
C PRO A 114 8.10 -4.47 -34.42
N LEU A 115 7.21 -5.46 -34.23
CA LEU A 115 7.50 -6.58 -33.35
C LEU A 115 8.74 -7.38 -33.76
N ASP A 116 9.00 -7.53 -35.08
CA ASP A 116 10.18 -8.19 -35.61
C ASP A 116 11.50 -7.46 -35.25
N LYS A 117 11.43 -6.16 -34.98
CA LYS A 117 12.57 -5.33 -34.60
C LYS A 117 12.90 -5.41 -33.11
N LEU A 118 12.07 -6.05 -32.28
CA LEU A 118 12.44 -6.35 -30.89
C LEU A 118 13.53 -7.43 -30.77
N LEU A 119 13.73 -8.23 -31.82
CA LEU A 119 14.69 -9.33 -31.84
C LEU A 119 16.10 -8.90 -32.23
N VAL A 120 16.28 -7.69 -32.74
CA VAL A 120 17.60 -7.17 -33.10
C VAL A 120 18.41 -6.76 -31.87
N GLU A 121 19.72 -6.59 -32.04
CA GLU A 121 20.63 -6.23 -30.93
C GLU A 121 20.27 -4.87 -30.28
N ASN A 122 19.86 -3.88 -31.09
CA ASN A 122 19.45 -2.58 -30.58
C ASN A 122 18.06 -2.20 -31.12
N PRO A 123 16.97 -2.61 -30.43
CA PRO A 123 15.60 -2.35 -30.90
C PRO A 123 15.21 -0.88 -30.80
N ILE A 124 15.83 -0.09 -29.93
CA ILE A 124 15.48 1.32 -29.67
C ILE A 124 15.60 2.20 -30.93
N GLN A 125 16.54 1.87 -31.83
CA GLN A 125 16.71 2.60 -33.09
C GLN A 125 15.51 2.50 -34.06
N TYR A 126 14.60 1.56 -33.83
CA TYR A 126 13.39 1.35 -34.63
C TYR A 126 12.12 1.91 -33.99
N ILE A 127 12.26 2.73 -32.94
CA ILE A 127 11.11 3.38 -32.30
C ILE A 127 10.44 4.33 -33.31
N LEU A 128 9.14 4.13 -33.48
CA LEU A 128 8.25 5.04 -34.18
C LEU A 128 7.61 5.94 -33.12
N ASP A 129 7.77 7.26 -33.28
CA ASP A 129 7.41 8.27 -32.28
C ASP A 129 6.54 9.38 -32.90
N PRO A 130 5.25 9.14 -33.14
CA PRO A 130 4.38 10.08 -33.83
C PRO A 130 4.14 11.38 -33.04
N LEU A 131 4.19 11.35 -31.71
CA LEU A 131 3.87 12.50 -30.85
C LEU A 131 5.07 13.04 -30.05
N LYS A 132 6.30 12.74 -30.47
CA LYS A 132 7.54 13.23 -29.85
C LYS A 132 7.73 12.77 -28.41
N GLY A 133 7.23 11.59 -28.06
CA GLY A 133 7.31 11.03 -26.70
C GLY A 133 8.74 10.87 -26.20
N LEU A 134 9.71 10.45 -27.03
CA LEU A 134 11.13 10.37 -26.69
C LEU A 134 11.72 11.75 -26.34
N SER A 135 11.34 12.80 -27.09
CA SER A 135 11.76 14.16 -26.79
C SER A 135 11.22 14.62 -25.43
N HIS A 136 9.95 14.31 -25.14
CA HIS A 136 9.32 14.66 -23.87
C HIS A 136 9.93 13.88 -22.69
N LEU A 137 10.26 12.60 -22.87
CA LEU A 137 11.02 11.81 -21.88
C LEU A 137 12.39 12.44 -21.58
N ASN A 138 13.14 12.81 -22.62
CA ASN A 138 14.45 13.47 -22.48
C ASN A 138 14.36 14.83 -21.77
N GLN A 139 13.26 15.57 -21.98
CA GLN A 139 12.97 16.83 -21.30
C GLN A 139 12.35 16.63 -19.91
N ARG A 140 12.15 15.39 -19.50
CA ARG A 140 11.46 15.01 -18.23
C ARG A 140 10.06 15.63 -18.12
N LYS A 141 9.27 15.59 -19.21
CA LYS A 141 7.92 16.13 -19.23
C LYS A 141 6.88 15.05 -19.46
N LEU A 142 5.79 15.14 -18.71
CA LEU A 142 4.58 14.37 -18.90
C LEU A 142 3.53 15.25 -19.60
N ILE A 143 3.17 14.92 -20.83
CA ILE A 143 2.28 15.71 -21.69
C ILE A 143 1.11 14.84 -22.14
N ALA A 144 -0.12 15.33 -21.93
CA ALA A 144 -1.35 14.73 -22.45
C ALA A 144 -1.36 14.72 -23.98
N VAL A 145 -1.82 13.63 -24.61
CA VAL A 145 -1.86 13.54 -26.09
C VAL A 145 -2.86 14.52 -26.70
N ASN A 146 -3.96 14.82 -26.03
CA ASN A 146 -4.96 15.79 -26.46
C ASN A 146 -5.75 16.34 -25.24
N LYS A 147 -6.68 17.28 -25.49
CA LYS A 147 -7.44 17.97 -24.44
C LYS A 147 -8.57 17.15 -23.80
N ASP A 148 -8.98 16.05 -24.40
CA ASP A 148 -10.17 15.31 -23.97
C ASP A 148 -9.82 13.98 -23.28
N ILE A 149 -8.53 13.65 -23.14
CA ILE A 149 -8.07 12.35 -22.62
C ILE A 149 -8.62 11.98 -21.24
N PHE A 150 -8.85 12.97 -20.36
CA PHE A 150 -9.38 12.74 -19.01
C PHE A 150 -10.89 12.53 -19.02
N LYS A 151 -11.60 13.05 -20.03
CA LYS A 151 -13.03 12.78 -20.26
C LYS A 151 -13.24 11.42 -20.91
N ASP A 152 -12.33 11.03 -21.81
CA ASP A 152 -12.36 9.71 -22.46
C ASP A 152 -12.10 8.58 -21.45
N ASP A 153 -11.24 8.84 -20.46
CA ASP A 153 -10.95 7.89 -19.40
C ASP A 153 -10.43 8.58 -18.15
N THR A 154 -11.29 8.65 -17.13
CA THR A 154 -11.05 9.44 -15.91
C THR A 154 -9.90 8.92 -15.05
N ILE A 155 -9.55 7.64 -15.13
CA ILE A 155 -8.40 7.08 -14.36
C ILE A 155 -7.07 7.70 -14.80
N ARG A 156 -6.99 8.26 -16.01
CA ARG A 156 -5.80 8.93 -16.50
C ARG A 156 -5.38 10.13 -15.64
N LEU A 157 -6.32 10.70 -14.86
CA LEU A 157 -6.03 11.72 -13.86
C LEU A 157 -5.06 11.20 -12.78
N LEU A 158 -5.31 10.00 -12.24
CA LEU A 158 -4.41 9.38 -11.25
C LEU A 158 -3.14 8.84 -11.89
N ARG A 159 -3.26 8.27 -13.10
CA ARG A 159 -2.10 7.80 -13.88
C ARG A 159 -1.11 8.92 -14.18
N ALA A 160 -1.58 10.18 -14.38
CA ALA A 160 -0.70 11.33 -14.55
C ALA A 160 0.23 11.50 -13.34
N VAL A 161 -0.33 11.50 -12.13
CA VAL A 161 0.45 11.62 -10.89
C VAL A 161 1.37 10.42 -10.70
N ARG A 162 0.83 9.19 -10.86
CA ARG A 162 1.64 7.98 -10.72
C ARG A 162 2.83 7.95 -11.69
N LEU A 163 2.62 8.30 -12.96
CA LEU A 163 3.69 8.27 -13.96
C LEU A 163 4.68 9.41 -13.76
N SER A 164 4.23 10.61 -13.37
CA SER A 164 5.14 11.73 -13.11
C SER A 164 6.10 11.40 -11.95
N GLU A 165 5.61 10.87 -10.84
CA GLU A 165 6.44 10.50 -9.70
C GLU A 165 7.32 9.29 -10.01
N PHE A 166 6.74 8.20 -10.55
CA PHE A 166 7.49 6.98 -10.86
C PHE A 166 8.66 7.21 -11.83
N LEU A 167 8.47 8.08 -12.82
CA LEU A 167 9.48 8.37 -13.85
C LEU A 167 10.25 9.67 -13.58
N ASN A 168 9.96 10.35 -12.47
CA ASN A 168 10.51 11.67 -12.13
C ASN A 168 10.36 12.67 -13.28
N LEU A 169 9.10 12.87 -13.73
CA LEU A 169 8.71 13.78 -14.81
C LEU A 169 7.89 14.95 -14.25
N GLU A 170 8.09 16.13 -14.80
CA GLU A 170 7.25 17.28 -14.55
C GLU A 170 5.99 17.22 -15.44
N ILE A 171 4.80 17.32 -14.84
CA ILE A 171 3.56 17.48 -15.63
C ILE A 171 3.58 18.88 -16.25
N ASP A 172 3.43 18.97 -17.57
CA ASP A 172 3.47 20.24 -18.25
C ASP A 172 2.29 21.15 -17.88
N ASN A 173 2.45 22.47 -18.04
CA ASN A 173 1.48 23.46 -17.59
C ASN A 173 0.08 23.27 -18.21
N GLN A 174 -0.01 22.85 -19.48
CA GLN A 174 -1.28 22.65 -20.14
C GLN A 174 -1.98 21.41 -19.60
N THR A 175 -1.25 20.30 -19.41
CA THR A 175 -1.75 19.07 -18.82
C THR A 175 -2.17 19.31 -17.35
N THR A 176 -1.38 20.06 -16.58
CA THR A 176 -1.72 20.47 -15.20
C THR A 176 -3.05 21.22 -15.15
N LYS A 177 -3.25 22.18 -16.06
CA LYS A 177 -4.50 22.94 -16.16
C LYS A 177 -5.68 22.02 -16.48
N GLN A 178 -5.53 21.12 -17.44
CA GLN A 178 -6.57 20.16 -17.82
C GLN A 178 -6.93 19.24 -16.64
N ILE A 179 -5.93 18.71 -15.90
CA ILE A 179 -6.17 17.87 -14.73
C ILE A 179 -7.01 18.60 -13.69
N ARG A 180 -6.70 19.86 -13.38
CA ARG A 180 -7.48 20.66 -12.42
C ARG A 180 -8.90 20.92 -12.89
N GLU A 181 -9.08 21.27 -14.18
CA GLU A 181 -10.40 21.49 -14.78
C GLU A 181 -11.27 20.23 -14.74
N ASP A 182 -10.68 19.06 -14.98
CA ASP A 182 -11.35 17.77 -15.06
C ASP A 182 -11.28 16.95 -13.75
N SER A 183 -10.67 17.48 -12.66
CA SER A 183 -10.39 16.74 -11.42
C SER A 183 -11.61 16.05 -10.80
N LYS A 184 -12.79 16.67 -10.89
CA LYS A 184 -14.05 16.10 -10.38
C LYS A 184 -14.51 14.85 -11.12
N LEU A 185 -14.04 14.65 -12.36
CA LEU A 185 -14.41 13.47 -13.14
C LEU A 185 -13.93 12.17 -12.54
N ILE A 186 -12.91 12.23 -11.65
CA ILE A 186 -12.40 11.04 -10.96
C ILE A 186 -13.46 10.33 -10.12
N GLN A 187 -14.47 11.06 -9.64
CA GLN A 187 -15.59 10.50 -8.89
C GLN A 187 -16.46 9.55 -9.74
N ASN A 188 -16.39 9.63 -11.07
CA ASN A 188 -17.10 8.76 -12.00
C ASN A 188 -16.28 7.51 -12.39
N CYS A 189 -15.05 7.41 -11.93
CA CYS A 189 -14.20 6.24 -12.22
C CYS A 189 -14.66 5.01 -11.44
N ALA A 190 -14.52 3.83 -12.06
CA ALA A 190 -14.77 2.57 -11.37
C ALA A 190 -13.87 2.45 -10.12
N PRO A 191 -14.44 2.17 -8.94
CA PRO A 191 -13.68 2.15 -7.69
C PRO A 191 -12.52 1.17 -7.69
N GLU A 192 -12.62 0.04 -8.40
CA GLU A 192 -11.57 -0.95 -8.54
C GLU A 192 -10.34 -0.36 -9.25
N ARG A 193 -10.55 0.45 -10.29
CA ARG A 193 -9.46 1.11 -11.02
C ARG A 193 -8.80 2.20 -10.17
N VAL A 194 -9.60 2.95 -9.39
CA VAL A 194 -9.07 3.91 -8.40
C VAL A 194 -8.23 3.21 -7.35
N HIS A 195 -8.72 2.07 -6.82
CA HIS A 195 -7.99 1.22 -5.89
C HIS A 195 -6.62 0.84 -6.43
N ASP A 196 -6.57 0.32 -7.67
CA ASP A 196 -5.33 -0.18 -8.28
C ASP A 196 -4.30 0.95 -8.49
N GLU A 197 -4.72 2.12 -8.97
CA GLU A 197 -3.83 3.27 -9.15
C GLU A 197 -3.37 3.86 -7.80
N LEU A 198 -4.26 3.96 -6.80
CA LEU A 198 -3.89 4.41 -5.46
C LEU A 198 -2.88 3.46 -4.81
N MET A 199 -3.12 2.16 -4.89
CA MET A 199 -2.20 1.16 -4.35
C MET A 199 -0.89 1.09 -5.15
N ALA A 200 -0.90 1.38 -6.45
CA ALA A 200 0.32 1.52 -7.23
C ALA A 200 1.17 2.71 -6.75
N ILE A 201 0.56 3.84 -6.37
CA ILE A 201 1.23 4.98 -5.73
C ILE A 201 1.78 4.58 -4.36
N MET A 202 0.98 3.91 -3.52
CA MET A 202 1.43 3.42 -2.21
C MET A 202 2.52 2.35 -2.31
N SER A 203 2.70 1.72 -3.48
CA SER A 203 3.71 0.68 -3.72
C SER A 203 5.04 1.23 -4.24
N PHE A 204 5.22 2.53 -4.36
CA PHE A 204 6.54 3.09 -4.64
C PHE A 204 7.50 2.74 -3.51
N ASP A 205 8.74 2.40 -3.86
CA ASP A 205 9.77 2.23 -2.84
C ASP A 205 9.98 3.54 -2.08
N PHE A 206 9.86 4.68 -2.77
CA PHE A 206 10.00 6.02 -2.23
C PHE A 206 9.21 7.03 -3.08
N GLY A 207 8.65 8.09 -2.46
CA GLY A 207 7.94 9.16 -3.17
C GLY A 207 6.41 9.10 -3.09
N SER A 208 5.82 8.21 -2.27
CA SER A 208 4.36 8.22 -2.09
C SER A 208 3.88 9.50 -1.40
N MET A 209 4.68 10.07 -0.50
CA MET A 209 4.39 11.37 0.11
C MET A 209 4.31 12.47 -0.96
N ASP A 210 5.28 12.52 -1.88
CA ASP A 210 5.31 13.52 -2.95
C ASP A 210 4.12 13.34 -3.91
N ALA A 211 3.78 12.08 -4.24
CA ALA A 211 2.59 11.77 -5.04
C ALA A 211 1.28 12.24 -4.36
N ILE A 212 1.15 12.05 -3.04
CA ILE A 212 0.00 12.53 -2.27
C ILE A 212 -0.08 14.05 -2.32
N ASN A 213 1.03 14.75 -2.13
CA ASN A 213 1.11 16.20 -2.26
C ASN A 213 0.74 16.67 -3.67
N GLN A 214 1.17 15.95 -4.69
CA GLN A 214 0.80 16.26 -6.07
C GLN A 214 -0.69 16.02 -6.32
N LEU A 215 -1.28 14.91 -5.83
CA LEU A 215 -2.72 14.67 -5.86
C LEU A 215 -3.51 15.81 -5.20
N HIS A 216 -3.02 16.31 -4.05
CA HIS A 216 -3.63 17.46 -3.36
C HIS A 216 -3.52 18.73 -4.21
N SER A 217 -2.35 19.08 -4.71
CA SER A 217 -2.12 20.30 -5.51
C SER A 217 -2.90 20.33 -6.84
N LEU A 218 -3.30 19.16 -7.34
CA LEU A 218 -4.09 18.97 -8.55
C LEU A 218 -5.60 18.83 -8.29
N ASP A 219 -6.07 19.09 -7.08
CA ASP A 219 -7.46 18.97 -6.66
C ASP A 219 -8.03 17.53 -6.78
N LEU A 220 -7.17 16.51 -6.88
CA LEU A 220 -7.59 15.11 -7.03
C LEU A 220 -7.86 14.43 -5.69
N LEU A 221 -7.01 14.67 -4.68
CA LEU A 221 -7.04 13.92 -3.43
C LEU A 221 -8.39 14.04 -2.70
N PHE A 222 -8.92 15.26 -2.58
CA PHE A 222 -10.18 15.48 -1.88
C PHE A 222 -11.42 15.13 -2.72
N ASN A 223 -11.27 14.93 -4.03
CA ASN A 223 -12.31 14.33 -4.86
C ASN A 223 -12.36 12.80 -4.72
N LEU A 224 -11.27 12.17 -4.25
CA LEU A 224 -11.16 10.74 -3.96
C LEU A 224 -11.55 10.40 -2.52
N ILE A 225 -11.01 11.16 -1.57
CA ILE A 225 -11.17 10.96 -0.12
C ILE A 225 -11.55 12.32 0.50
N PRO A 226 -12.82 12.72 0.39
CA PRO A 226 -13.29 14.03 0.87
C PRO A 226 -13.06 14.24 2.37
N GLU A 227 -13.04 13.18 3.15
CA GLU A 227 -12.87 13.21 4.60
C GLU A 227 -11.52 13.79 5.02
N LEU A 228 -10.46 13.61 4.21
CA LEU A 228 -9.14 14.20 4.47
C LEU A 228 -9.15 15.73 4.45
N LYS A 229 -10.10 16.34 3.73
CA LYS A 229 -10.21 17.80 3.65
C LYS A 229 -10.50 18.44 5.00
N LEU A 230 -11.19 17.73 5.89
CA LEU A 230 -11.53 18.24 7.22
C LEU A 230 -10.30 18.43 8.12
N GLY A 231 -9.19 17.81 7.77
CA GLY A 231 -7.92 17.94 8.49
C GLY A 231 -7.08 19.16 8.08
N VAL A 232 -7.43 19.82 6.96
CA VAL A 232 -6.72 21.01 6.47
C VAL A 232 -7.00 22.19 7.39
N ASP A 233 -5.95 22.90 7.82
CA ASP A 233 -6.02 24.01 8.78
C ASP A 233 -6.65 23.61 10.13
N GLU A 234 -6.78 22.31 10.43
CA GLU A 234 -7.29 21.82 11.71
C GLU A 234 -6.19 21.85 12.77
N ASP A 235 -6.29 22.81 13.70
CA ASP A 235 -5.32 23.00 14.77
C ASP A 235 -5.18 21.79 15.68
N GLN A 236 -3.95 21.48 16.08
CA GLN A 236 -3.59 20.41 16.99
C GLN A 236 -2.99 20.93 18.31
N PRO A 237 -2.83 20.11 19.36
CA PRO A 237 -2.08 20.46 20.56
C PRO A 237 -0.64 20.87 20.20
N LYS A 238 -0.04 21.71 21.06
CA LYS A 238 1.30 22.32 20.85
C LYS A 238 2.45 21.32 20.59
N GLU A 239 2.23 20.04 20.87
CA GLU A 239 3.15 18.94 20.63
C GLU A 239 3.21 18.54 19.15
N HIS A 240 2.30 19.06 18.32
CA HIS A 240 2.24 18.83 16.89
C HIS A 240 2.67 20.08 16.13
N TYR A 241 3.54 19.91 15.14
CA TYR A 241 4.05 20.99 14.31
C TYR A 241 3.11 21.34 13.14
N TRP A 242 2.43 20.34 12.59
CA TRP A 242 1.56 20.43 11.42
C TRP A 242 0.07 20.49 11.80
N ASP A 243 -0.81 20.89 10.86
CA ASP A 243 -2.24 20.60 10.96
C ASP A 243 -2.50 19.09 10.83
N VAL A 244 -3.75 18.64 10.95
CA VAL A 244 -4.08 17.20 10.92
C VAL A 244 -3.79 16.59 9.55
N PHE A 245 -4.09 17.31 8.45
CA PHE A 245 -3.86 16.80 7.10
C PHE A 245 -2.37 16.65 6.79
N GLU A 246 -1.61 17.71 6.99
CA GLU A 246 -0.16 17.69 6.72
C GLU A 246 0.55 16.66 7.62
N HIS A 247 0.13 16.53 8.89
CA HIS A 247 0.65 15.51 9.79
C HIS A 247 0.46 14.09 9.22
N ASN A 248 -0.72 13.77 8.66
CA ASN A 248 -0.97 12.47 8.01
C ASN A 248 -0.03 12.26 6.82
N VAL A 249 0.17 13.28 6.00
CA VAL A 249 1.07 13.22 4.82
C VAL A 249 2.52 13.04 5.27
N GLN A 250 2.97 13.79 6.27
CA GLN A 250 4.32 13.67 6.83
C GLN A 250 4.55 12.30 7.48
N THR A 251 3.52 11.71 8.10
CA THR A 251 3.62 10.34 8.64
C THR A 251 3.92 9.31 7.56
N VAL A 252 3.37 9.46 6.33
CA VAL A 252 3.73 8.61 5.19
C VAL A 252 5.22 8.78 4.86
N GLY A 253 5.71 10.01 4.77
CA GLY A 253 7.12 10.32 4.46
C GLY A 253 8.09 9.79 5.53
N TYR A 254 7.79 9.98 6.81
CA TYR A 254 8.64 9.43 7.88
C TYR A 254 8.63 7.90 7.89
N PHE A 255 7.51 7.26 7.59
CA PHE A 255 7.47 5.80 7.45
C PHE A 255 8.35 5.32 6.28
N GLU A 256 8.29 5.97 5.10
CA GLU A 256 9.19 5.68 3.98
C GLU A 256 10.66 5.84 4.38
N ASN A 257 10.98 6.94 5.07
CA ASN A 257 12.34 7.26 5.51
C ASN A 257 12.90 6.22 6.49
N ILE A 258 12.08 5.73 7.43
CA ILE A 258 12.46 4.69 8.38
C ILE A 258 12.75 3.37 7.64
N ILE A 259 11.83 2.92 6.79
CA ILE A 259 11.94 1.61 6.11
C ILE A 259 13.13 1.56 5.16
N HIS A 260 13.43 2.65 4.46
CA HIS A 260 14.53 2.74 3.50
C HIS A 260 15.82 3.34 4.06
N SER A 261 15.80 3.81 5.31
CA SER A 261 16.94 4.50 5.95
C SER A 261 17.47 5.65 5.08
N LYS A 262 16.56 6.50 4.60
CA LYS A 262 16.89 7.64 3.71
C LYS A 262 16.22 8.92 4.20
N ASN A 263 16.79 10.06 3.85
CA ASN A 263 16.24 11.40 4.12
C ASN A 263 15.87 11.67 5.60
N ILE A 264 16.57 11.02 6.52
CA ILE A 264 16.39 11.14 7.96
C ILE A 264 17.76 11.03 8.63
N ASP A 265 17.97 11.77 9.70
CA ASP A 265 19.25 11.81 10.40
C ASP A 265 19.64 10.48 11.02
N ASP A 266 20.92 10.12 10.92
CA ASP A 266 21.44 8.86 11.48
C ASP A 266 21.17 8.72 12.98
N TRP A 267 21.18 9.82 13.74
CA TRP A 267 20.90 9.80 15.18
C TRP A 267 19.45 9.40 15.51
N ILE A 268 18.52 9.59 14.56
CA ILE A 268 17.13 9.14 14.67
C ILE A 268 17.06 7.64 14.35
N LEU A 269 17.66 7.23 13.23
CA LEU A 269 17.64 5.85 12.78
C LEU A 269 18.34 4.88 13.73
N ASN A 270 19.45 5.32 14.36
CA ASN A 270 20.22 4.49 15.29
C ASN A 270 19.43 4.10 16.54
N GLU A 271 18.38 4.83 16.87
CA GLU A 271 17.50 4.52 17.99
C GLU A 271 16.35 3.56 17.61
N ILE A 272 16.12 3.28 16.32
CA ILE A 272 15.06 2.38 15.85
C ILE A 272 15.62 0.97 15.71
N HIS A 273 14.95 -0.01 16.33
CA HIS A 273 15.29 -1.40 16.08
C HIS A 273 14.94 -1.77 14.64
N TRP A 274 15.98 -2.06 13.82
CA TRP A 274 15.83 -2.43 12.42
C TRP A 274 16.78 -3.55 12.04
N ASN A 275 16.28 -4.55 11.28
CA ASN A 275 17.08 -5.68 10.80
C ASN A 275 16.54 -6.22 9.46
N SER A 276 17.24 -7.21 8.90
CA SER A 276 16.85 -7.83 7.62
C SER A 276 15.50 -8.55 7.67
N GLN A 277 15.10 -9.10 8.83
CA GLN A 277 13.80 -9.77 8.99
C GLN A 277 12.65 -8.77 8.93
N LEU A 278 12.82 -7.60 9.55
CA LEU A 278 11.84 -6.51 9.45
C LEU A 278 11.74 -5.96 8.04
N LYS A 279 12.87 -5.83 7.34
CA LYS A 279 12.85 -5.46 5.92
C LYS A 279 12.06 -6.48 5.10
N ASP A 280 12.32 -7.78 5.31
CA ASP A 280 11.56 -8.85 4.65
C ASP A 280 10.06 -8.81 5.01
N TYR A 281 9.75 -8.59 6.28
CA TYR A 281 8.37 -8.44 6.76
C TYR A 281 7.60 -7.35 6.01
N PHE A 282 8.16 -6.16 5.87
CA PHE A 282 7.47 -5.06 5.20
C PHE A 282 7.46 -5.18 3.68
N MET A 283 8.56 -5.61 3.07
CA MET A 283 8.73 -5.58 1.61
C MET A 283 8.20 -6.84 0.91
N ASN A 284 8.37 -8.02 1.52
CA ASN A 284 8.11 -9.30 0.85
C ASN A 284 6.84 -10.00 1.37
N GLN A 285 6.42 -9.76 2.63
CA GLN A 285 5.13 -10.28 3.09
C GLN A 285 3.98 -9.45 2.56
N SER A 286 2.93 -10.14 2.09
CA SER A 286 1.79 -9.49 1.47
C SER A 286 0.50 -9.61 2.25
N ILE A 287 -0.33 -8.58 2.14
CA ILE A 287 -1.72 -8.57 2.57
C ILE A 287 -2.56 -8.48 1.30
N SER A 288 -3.26 -9.56 0.95
CA SER A 288 -4.14 -9.62 -0.23
C SER A 288 -3.50 -9.07 -1.53
N GLY A 289 -2.24 -9.41 -1.80
CA GLY A 289 -1.55 -9.07 -3.04
C GLY A 289 -0.64 -7.82 -2.98
N TYR A 290 -0.76 -6.98 -1.95
CA TYR A 290 0.12 -5.82 -1.76
C TYR A 290 1.07 -6.03 -0.58
N SER A 291 2.26 -5.46 -0.65
CA SER A 291 3.22 -5.54 0.46
C SER A 291 2.67 -4.89 1.73
N ARG A 292 3.10 -5.35 2.89
CA ARG A 292 2.76 -4.68 4.17
C ARG A 292 3.18 -3.22 4.14
N TYR A 293 4.34 -2.93 3.56
CA TYR A 293 4.84 -1.57 3.35
C TYR A 293 3.81 -0.65 2.67
N SER A 294 3.21 -1.11 1.56
CA SER A 294 2.19 -0.34 0.83
C SER A 294 0.91 -0.13 1.67
N VAL A 295 0.49 -1.18 2.38
CA VAL A 295 -0.73 -1.13 3.22
C VAL A 295 -0.54 -0.20 4.42
N VAL A 296 0.63 -0.21 5.05
CA VAL A 296 0.92 0.67 6.19
C VAL A 296 1.01 2.13 5.75
N LYS A 297 1.54 2.44 4.56
CA LYS A 297 1.53 3.82 4.04
C LYS A 297 0.12 4.37 3.89
N LEU A 298 -0.82 3.55 3.42
CA LEU A 298 -2.22 3.95 3.37
C LEU A 298 -2.80 4.13 4.77
N ALA A 299 -2.44 3.29 5.74
CA ALA A 299 -2.82 3.48 7.14
C ALA A 299 -2.22 4.78 7.71
N CYS A 300 -0.96 5.14 7.38
CA CYS A 300 -0.35 6.42 7.77
C CYS A 300 -1.15 7.62 7.25
N LEU A 301 -1.60 7.59 5.98
CA LEU A 301 -2.41 8.67 5.42
C LEU A 301 -3.77 8.84 6.13
N LEU A 302 -4.32 7.77 6.69
CA LEU A 302 -5.68 7.74 7.25
C LEU A 302 -5.72 7.73 8.79
N HIS A 303 -4.59 7.58 9.50
CA HIS A 303 -4.59 7.24 10.93
C HIS A 303 -5.29 8.28 11.81
N ASP A 304 -5.18 9.54 11.48
CA ASP A 304 -5.74 10.65 12.24
C ASP A 304 -6.99 11.30 11.61
N ILE A 305 -7.58 10.66 10.60
CA ILE A 305 -8.76 11.16 9.88
C ILE A 305 -9.98 11.38 10.79
N GLY A 306 -10.02 10.74 11.96
CA GLY A 306 -11.06 10.90 12.98
C GLY A 306 -10.87 12.13 13.87
N LYS A 307 -9.73 12.83 13.85
CA LYS A 307 -9.45 13.99 14.70
C LYS A 307 -10.48 15.12 14.54
N PRO A 308 -10.82 15.59 13.33
CA PRO A 308 -11.79 16.67 13.17
C PRO A 308 -13.18 16.35 13.76
N HIS A 309 -13.59 15.09 13.73
CA HIS A 309 -14.89 14.64 14.26
C HIS A 309 -14.94 14.53 15.78
N THR A 310 -13.79 14.47 16.44
CA THR A 310 -13.67 14.24 17.88
C THR A 310 -13.04 15.40 18.63
N LYS A 311 -12.82 16.54 17.93
CA LYS A 311 -12.24 17.75 18.52
C LYS A 311 -13.08 18.28 19.68
N THR A 312 -12.45 18.51 20.80
CA THR A 312 -13.03 19.21 21.96
C THR A 312 -12.01 20.20 22.50
N ILE A 313 -12.49 21.28 23.10
CA ILE A 313 -11.65 22.26 23.80
C ILE A 313 -12.00 22.18 25.27
N ASP A 314 -11.05 21.81 26.11
CA ASP A 314 -11.17 21.67 27.55
C ASP A 314 -10.08 22.50 28.24
N ASN A 315 -10.46 23.53 28.98
CA ASN A 315 -9.54 24.49 29.62
C ASN A 315 -8.47 25.02 28.62
N GLU A 316 -8.91 25.54 27.49
CA GLU A 316 -8.07 26.09 26.41
C GLU A 316 -7.14 25.04 25.74
N ARG A 317 -7.29 23.75 26.05
CA ARG A 317 -6.54 22.67 25.44
C ARG A 317 -7.38 21.93 24.42
N ILE A 318 -6.83 21.77 23.20
CA ILE A 318 -7.42 20.94 22.16
C ILE A 318 -7.23 19.47 22.53
N ARG A 319 -8.28 18.68 22.39
CA ARG A 319 -8.28 17.23 22.64
C ARG A 319 -9.07 16.50 21.56
N PHE A 320 -8.62 15.31 21.20
CA PHE A 320 -9.25 14.42 20.21
C PHE A 320 -9.55 13.06 20.83
N LYS A 321 -10.39 13.02 21.87
CA LYS A 321 -10.68 11.76 22.57
C LYS A 321 -11.42 10.78 21.68
N GLY A 322 -10.83 9.59 21.48
CA GLY A 322 -11.44 8.50 20.69
C GLY A 322 -11.27 8.63 19.18
N HIS A 323 -10.44 9.59 18.68
CA HIS A 323 -10.20 9.77 17.24
C HIS A 323 -9.71 8.51 16.55
N HIS A 324 -8.94 7.66 17.22
CA HIS A 324 -8.45 6.39 16.68
C HIS A 324 -9.59 5.44 16.31
N ARG A 325 -10.64 5.33 17.17
CA ARG A 325 -11.83 4.51 16.88
C ARG A 325 -12.69 5.12 15.78
N GLU A 326 -12.93 6.43 15.87
CA GLU A 326 -13.67 7.16 14.84
C GLU A 326 -12.94 7.10 13.49
N GLY A 327 -11.62 7.28 13.50
CA GLY A 327 -10.77 7.15 12.33
C GLY A 327 -10.82 5.76 11.70
N ALA A 328 -10.81 4.71 12.50
CA ALA A 328 -10.98 3.34 12.01
C ALA A 328 -12.34 3.13 11.32
N ILE A 329 -13.44 3.66 11.88
CA ILE A 329 -14.78 3.58 11.29
C ILE A 329 -14.85 4.35 9.96
N ILE A 330 -14.35 5.59 9.92
CA ILE A 330 -14.31 6.40 8.70
C ILE A 330 -13.49 5.70 7.63
N SER A 331 -12.30 5.23 7.97
CA SER A 331 -11.40 4.52 7.05
C SER A 331 -12.04 3.24 6.51
N GLU A 332 -12.76 2.48 7.33
CA GLU A 332 -13.51 1.30 6.87
C GLU A 332 -14.53 1.68 5.78
N GLY A 333 -15.24 2.80 5.94
CA GLY A 333 -16.17 3.32 4.94
C GLY A 333 -15.48 3.67 3.62
N ILE A 334 -14.38 4.42 3.67
CA ILE A 334 -13.56 4.81 2.51
C ILE A 334 -13.06 3.56 1.77
N LEU A 335 -12.44 2.62 2.49
CA LEU A 335 -11.87 1.41 1.91
C LEU A 335 -12.93 0.49 1.29
N LYS A 336 -14.13 0.39 1.88
CA LYS A 336 -15.26 -0.33 1.27
C LYS A 336 -15.71 0.30 -0.04
N ASN A 337 -15.82 1.64 -0.07
CA ASN A 337 -16.21 2.37 -1.28
C ASN A 337 -15.17 2.16 -2.39
N LEU A 338 -13.89 2.11 -2.06
CA LEU A 338 -12.78 1.82 -2.97
C LEU A 338 -12.55 0.31 -3.22
N ARG A 339 -13.48 -0.55 -2.80
CA ARG A 339 -13.45 -2.00 -3.07
C ARG A 339 -12.21 -2.74 -2.55
N PHE A 340 -11.65 -2.28 -1.44
CA PHE A 340 -10.59 -3.03 -0.77
C PHE A 340 -11.08 -4.39 -0.24
N SER A 341 -10.18 -5.38 -0.18
CA SER A 341 -10.49 -6.68 0.40
C SER A 341 -10.81 -6.59 1.89
N LYS A 342 -11.61 -7.53 2.40
CA LYS A 342 -11.91 -7.60 3.85
C LYS A 342 -10.65 -7.67 4.71
N LYS A 343 -9.58 -8.31 4.21
CA LYS A 343 -8.31 -8.43 4.93
C LYS A 343 -7.57 -7.08 5.00
N HIS A 344 -7.57 -6.30 3.91
CA HIS A 344 -7.05 -4.93 3.91
C HIS A 344 -7.81 -4.04 4.88
N ILE A 345 -9.15 -4.02 4.77
CA ILE A 345 -10.02 -3.20 5.64
C ILE A 345 -9.77 -3.53 7.10
N ARG A 346 -9.78 -4.83 7.47
CA ARG A 346 -9.51 -5.26 8.85
C ARG A 346 -8.14 -4.82 9.33
N GLY A 347 -7.10 -5.02 8.52
CA GLY A 347 -5.71 -4.68 8.89
C GLY A 347 -5.53 -3.19 9.12
N ILE A 348 -5.95 -2.36 8.16
CA ILE A 348 -5.85 -0.91 8.26
C ILE A 348 -6.66 -0.39 9.45
N SER A 349 -7.90 -0.89 9.65
CA SER A 349 -8.73 -0.49 10.80
C SER A 349 -8.09 -0.83 12.14
N ILE A 350 -7.44 -2.01 12.28
CA ILE A 350 -6.71 -2.39 13.50
C ILE A 350 -5.52 -1.47 13.72
N ILE A 351 -4.73 -1.22 12.67
CA ILE A 351 -3.56 -0.33 12.76
C ILE A 351 -4.00 1.07 13.23
N ILE A 352 -5.05 1.63 12.63
CA ILE A 352 -5.59 2.94 12.99
C ILE A 352 -6.17 2.95 14.41
N ASP A 353 -6.99 1.96 14.79
CA ASP A 353 -7.56 1.89 16.15
C ASP A 353 -6.49 1.76 17.24
N HIS A 354 -5.37 1.14 16.93
CA HIS A 354 -4.33 0.85 17.91
C HIS A 354 -3.09 1.76 17.82
N HIS A 355 -3.02 2.72 16.88
CA HIS A 355 -1.79 3.49 16.62
C HIS A 355 -1.25 4.24 17.84
N LEU A 356 -2.10 4.69 18.75
CA LEU A 356 -1.69 5.38 19.98
C LEU A 356 -1.14 4.44 21.07
N ARG A 357 -1.49 3.16 21.02
CA ARG A 357 -1.21 2.23 22.14
C ARG A 357 0.26 2.09 22.48
N PRO A 358 1.21 1.96 21.51
CA PRO A 358 2.62 1.86 21.84
C PRO A 358 3.11 3.04 22.68
N GLY A 359 2.69 4.26 22.38
CA GLY A 359 3.03 5.44 23.16
C GLY A 359 2.37 5.52 24.56
N GLN A 360 1.18 4.91 24.72
CA GLN A 360 0.34 5.05 25.91
C GLN A 360 0.38 3.88 26.89
N MET A 361 1.10 2.78 26.59
CA MET A 361 1.10 1.56 27.42
C MET A 361 1.77 1.71 28.79
N SER A 362 2.56 2.76 29.02
CA SER A 362 3.23 3.04 30.28
C SER A 362 3.26 4.52 30.60
N HIS A 363 3.46 4.85 31.88
CA HIS A 363 3.73 6.23 32.30
C HIS A 363 5.10 6.69 31.79
N GLU A 364 5.29 8.01 31.79
CA GLU A 364 6.56 8.62 31.44
C GLU A 364 7.71 8.07 32.31
N GLY A 365 8.84 7.76 31.68
CA GLY A 365 10.00 7.17 32.36
C GLY A 365 9.86 5.69 32.77
N GLN A 366 8.75 5.01 32.40
CA GLN A 366 8.56 3.59 32.69
C GLN A 366 8.42 2.76 31.41
N LEU A 367 8.93 1.53 31.43
CA LEU A 367 8.70 0.57 30.38
C LEU A 367 7.34 -0.13 30.56
N PRO A 368 6.65 -0.47 29.48
CA PRO A 368 5.41 -1.26 29.53
C PRO A 368 5.63 -2.65 30.16
N SER A 369 4.65 -3.11 30.94
CA SER A 369 4.71 -4.45 31.52
C SER A 369 4.49 -5.54 30.46
N ASP A 370 5.01 -6.76 30.72
CA ASP A 370 4.83 -7.91 29.84
C ASP A 370 3.36 -8.21 29.54
N LYS A 371 2.45 -8.04 30.51
CA LYS A 371 1.00 -8.17 30.31
C LYS A 371 0.43 -7.12 29.35
N ALA A 372 0.87 -5.86 29.46
CA ALA A 372 0.39 -4.80 28.58
C ALA A 372 0.84 -5.05 27.13
N ILE A 373 2.07 -5.50 26.95
CA ILE A 373 2.64 -5.88 25.66
C ILE A 373 1.87 -7.08 25.07
N TYR A 374 1.65 -8.13 25.85
CA TYR A 374 0.88 -9.28 25.41
C TYR A 374 -0.53 -8.90 24.95
N ARG A 375 -1.26 -8.08 25.72
CA ARG A 375 -2.60 -7.59 25.36
C ARG A 375 -2.58 -6.78 24.07
N PHE A 376 -1.54 -5.98 23.86
CA PHE A 376 -1.38 -5.21 22.63
C PHE A 376 -1.19 -6.13 21.41
N PHE A 377 -0.22 -7.04 21.46
CA PHE A 377 0.04 -7.98 20.37
C PHE A 377 -1.19 -8.83 20.06
N ARG A 378 -1.85 -9.36 21.08
CA ARG A 378 -3.07 -10.15 20.89
C ARG A 378 -4.19 -9.37 20.22
N SER A 379 -4.48 -8.15 20.68
CA SER A 379 -5.57 -7.33 20.12
C SER A 379 -5.23 -6.74 18.76
N SER A 380 -3.95 -6.56 18.47
CA SER A 380 -3.49 -6.10 17.15
C SER A 380 -3.35 -7.23 16.14
N GLU A 381 -3.59 -8.49 16.55
CA GLU A 381 -3.51 -9.66 15.67
C GLU A 381 -2.16 -9.70 14.90
N ASP A 382 -2.20 -9.94 13.59
CA ASP A 382 -1.02 -9.96 12.72
C ASP A 382 -0.46 -8.55 12.41
N PHE A 383 -1.04 -7.48 12.98
CA PHE A 383 -0.72 -6.08 12.63
C PHE A 383 -0.01 -5.32 13.76
N ALA A 384 0.47 -6.02 14.80
CA ALA A 384 1.16 -5.38 15.91
C ALA A 384 2.45 -4.66 15.48
N ILE A 385 3.27 -5.30 14.63
CA ILE A 385 4.51 -4.72 14.10
C ILE A 385 4.21 -3.54 13.19
N ASP A 386 3.20 -3.67 12.30
CA ASP A 386 2.74 -2.58 11.43
C ASP A 386 2.34 -1.35 12.27
N THR A 387 1.59 -1.57 13.36
CA THR A 387 1.16 -0.52 14.28
C THR A 387 2.34 0.14 15.00
N ILE A 388 3.34 -0.63 15.42
CA ILE A 388 4.57 -0.13 16.06
C ILE A 388 5.33 0.82 15.12
N TYR A 389 5.51 0.43 13.86
CA TYR A 389 6.27 1.24 12.92
C TYR A 389 5.50 2.46 12.42
N LEU A 390 4.17 2.36 12.27
CA LEU A 390 3.33 3.54 12.07
C LEU A 390 3.47 4.50 13.25
N ASN A 391 3.39 4.01 14.48
CA ASN A 391 3.49 4.84 15.69
C ASN A 391 4.87 5.56 15.81
N LEU A 392 5.97 4.94 15.37
CA LEU A 392 7.27 5.62 15.28
C LEU A 392 7.24 6.77 14.26
N ALA A 393 6.66 6.52 13.09
CA ALA A 393 6.52 7.54 12.04
C ALA A 393 5.59 8.69 12.46
N ASP A 394 4.46 8.38 13.11
CA ASP A 394 3.51 9.32 13.69
C ASP A 394 4.19 10.25 14.71
N TYR A 395 4.99 9.67 15.63
CA TYR A 395 5.72 10.45 16.63
C TYR A 395 6.69 11.44 15.97
N LEU A 396 7.46 11.00 14.97
CA LEU A 396 8.38 11.86 14.23
C LEU A 396 7.65 12.96 13.47
N ALA A 397 6.54 12.61 12.81
CA ALA A 397 5.71 13.56 12.09
C ALA A 397 5.08 14.60 13.04
N ALA A 398 4.60 14.18 14.21
CA ALA A 398 4.03 15.09 15.18
C ALA A 398 5.03 16.17 15.61
N ARG A 399 6.27 15.80 15.87
CA ARG A 399 7.33 16.73 16.29
C ARG A 399 7.90 17.53 15.12
N GLY A 400 8.10 16.91 13.97
CA GLY A 400 8.74 17.53 12.81
C GLY A 400 10.05 18.25 13.21
N PRO A 401 10.23 19.54 12.85
CA PRO A 401 11.42 20.30 13.20
C PRO A 401 11.62 20.56 14.71
N LEU A 402 10.61 20.30 15.54
CA LEU A 402 10.66 20.51 16.98
C LEU A 402 11.13 19.27 17.74
N LEU A 403 11.54 18.21 17.03
CA LEU A 403 11.99 16.97 17.64
C LEU A 403 13.25 17.18 18.49
N GLU A 404 13.14 16.86 19.78
CA GLU A 404 14.28 16.90 20.69
C GLU A 404 14.94 15.53 20.83
N LYS A 405 16.28 15.50 20.81
CA LYS A 405 17.06 14.24 20.77
C LYS A 405 16.78 13.34 21.95
N GLN A 406 16.73 13.86 23.18
CA GLN A 406 16.52 13.03 24.37
C GLN A 406 15.09 12.49 24.40
N GLU A 407 14.12 13.30 24.02
CA GLU A 407 12.72 12.88 23.94
C GLU A 407 12.54 11.70 22.94
N TRP A 408 13.23 11.77 21.81
CA TRP A 408 13.23 10.70 20.82
C TRP A 408 13.88 9.42 21.34
N ILE A 409 15.06 9.51 21.98
CA ILE A 409 15.75 8.35 22.55
C ILE A 409 14.85 7.63 23.55
N ASP A 410 14.23 8.38 24.47
CA ASP A 410 13.33 7.81 25.49
C ASP A 410 12.11 7.14 24.86
N TYR A 411 11.53 7.76 23.84
CA TYR A 411 10.39 7.22 23.11
C TYR A 411 10.74 5.95 22.33
N ALA A 412 11.79 5.99 21.52
CA ALA A 412 12.26 4.87 20.72
C ALA A 412 12.67 3.68 21.61
N THR A 413 13.33 3.93 22.75
CA THR A 413 13.66 2.90 23.74
C THR A 413 12.42 2.16 24.23
N LYS A 414 11.36 2.90 24.56
CA LYS A 414 10.07 2.31 24.96
C LYS A 414 9.45 1.46 23.86
N VAL A 415 9.42 1.99 22.63
CA VAL A 415 8.81 1.28 21.50
C VAL A 415 9.62 0.04 21.10
N ASN A 416 10.94 0.12 21.13
CA ASN A 416 11.83 -1.03 20.92
C ASN A 416 11.60 -2.12 21.96
N HIS A 417 11.43 -1.75 23.24
CA HIS A 417 11.09 -2.70 24.29
C HIS A 417 9.78 -3.43 23.99
N ILE A 418 8.75 -2.73 23.52
CA ILE A 418 7.47 -3.33 23.13
C ILE A 418 7.67 -4.35 22.01
N TYR A 419 8.42 -3.99 20.96
CA TYR A 419 8.71 -4.87 19.83
C TYR A 419 9.47 -6.13 20.29
N LEU A 420 10.60 -5.95 20.99
CA LEU A 420 11.47 -7.06 21.41
C LEU A 420 10.78 -8.02 22.38
N GLN A 421 10.05 -7.49 23.36
CA GLN A 421 9.32 -8.35 24.29
C GLN A 421 8.11 -9.01 23.67
N GLY A 422 7.38 -8.29 22.79
CA GLY A 422 6.22 -8.85 22.12
C GLY A 422 6.56 -9.98 21.16
N THR A 423 7.60 -9.84 20.35
CA THR A 423 8.10 -10.90 19.46
C THR A 423 8.63 -12.09 20.27
N LYS A 424 9.38 -11.83 21.34
CA LYS A 424 9.84 -12.89 22.26
C LYS A 424 8.67 -13.67 22.88
N GLN A 425 7.57 -13.00 23.26
CA GLN A 425 6.40 -13.65 23.82
C GLN A 425 5.67 -14.53 22.80
N GLN A 426 5.82 -14.27 21.49
CA GLN A 426 5.25 -15.11 20.44
C GLN A 426 6.09 -16.35 20.13
N ASP A 427 7.42 -16.23 20.21
CA ASP A 427 8.35 -17.25 19.72
C ASP A 427 8.94 -18.15 20.83
N ASP A 428 8.94 -17.72 22.10
CA ASP A 428 9.57 -18.45 23.20
C ASP A 428 8.58 -19.48 23.78
N PRO A 429 8.91 -20.79 23.78
CA PRO A 429 8.09 -21.85 24.37
C PRO A 429 7.69 -21.61 25.83
N LYS A 430 8.45 -20.83 26.58
CA LYS A 430 8.13 -20.44 27.96
C LYS A 430 6.75 -19.76 28.05
N TYR A 431 6.31 -19.13 26.99
CA TYR A 431 5.04 -18.39 26.93
C TYR A 431 3.93 -19.17 26.21
N GLU A 432 4.17 -20.44 25.86
CA GLU A 432 3.12 -21.31 25.34
C GLU A 432 1.99 -21.50 26.36
N ARG A 433 0.81 -21.81 25.84
CA ARG A 433 -0.37 -22.05 26.68
C ARG A 433 -0.21 -23.32 27.48
N LEU A 434 -0.22 -23.20 28.80
CA LEU A 434 -0.18 -24.34 29.76
C LEU A 434 -1.48 -25.16 29.71
N VAL A 435 -2.60 -24.56 29.34
CA VAL A 435 -3.94 -25.19 29.30
C VAL A 435 -4.65 -24.82 28.02
N ASN A 436 -5.28 -25.78 27.38
CA ASN A 436 -6.16 -25.54 26.24
C ASN A 436 -7.65 -25.60 26.63
N GLY A 437 -8.53 -25.16 25.70
CA GLY A 437 -9.98 -25.10 25.97
C GLY A 437 -10.62 -26.44 26.33
N ARG A 438 -10.16 -27.55 25.73
CA ARG A 438 -10.69 -28.89 26.04
C ARG A 438 -10.33 -29.33 27.46
N GLN A 439 -9.07 -29.15 27.84
CA GLN A 439 -8.59 -29.44 29.20
C GLN A 439 -9.35 -28.60 30.23
N LEU A 440 -9.52 -27.30 29.95
CA LEU A 440 -10.24 -26.41 30.85
C LEU A 440 -11.72 -26.80 31.01
N MET A 441 -12.40 -27.14 29.93
CA MET A 441 -13.78 -27.64 30.00
C MET A 441 -13.88 -28.92 30.84
N GLN A 442 -12.94 -29.84 30.68
CA GLN A 442 -12.91 -31.11 31.41
C GLN A 442 -12.66 -30.88 32.90
N GLU A 443 -11.67 -30.06 33.26
CA GLU A 443 -11.28 -29.80 34.66
C GLU A 443 -12.33 -28.97 35.43
N LEU A 444 -13.08 -28.14 34.75
CA LEU A 444 -14.08 -27.25 35.36
C LEU A 444 -15.52 -27.79 35.21
N GLY A 445 -15.72 -28.87 34.46
CA GLY A 445 -17.06 -29.41 34.17
C GLY A 445 -17.95 -28.45 33.34
N LEU A 446 -17.35 -27.66 32.44
CA LEU A 446 -18.03 -26.65 31.66
C LEU A 446 -18.25 -27.10 30.19
N SER A 447 -19.33 -26.66 29.59
CA SER A 447 -19.53 -26.72 28.14
C SER A 447 -18.82 -25.56 27.42
N SER A 448 -18.65 -25.67 26.09
CA SER A 448 -18.04 -24.60 25.30
C SER A 448 -18.85 -23.30 25.41
N GLY A 449 -18.18 -22.18 25.62
CA GLY A 449 -18.80 -20.86 25.73
C GLY A 449 -17.77 -19.74 25.95
N PRO A 450 -18.21 -18.47 25.91
CA PRO A 450 -17.33 -17.31 26.04
C PRO A 450 -16.49 -17.32 27.32
N ILE A 451 -17.01 -17.88 28.41
CA ILE A 451 -16.32 -17.97 29.70
C ILE A 451 -14.99 -18.75 29.61
N ILE A 452 -14.93 -19.79 28.76
CA ILE A 452 -13.71 -20.57 28.53
C ILE A 452 -12.62 -19.67 27.92
N GLY A 453 -13.02 -18.83 26.94
CA GLY A 453 -12.10 -17.85 26.34
C GLY A 453 -11.56 -16.88 27.37
N THR A 454 -12.43 -16.29 28.19
CA THR A 454 -12.04 -15.35 29.27
C THR A 454 -11.06 -15.98 30.26
N ILE A 455 -11.34 -17.20 30.73
CA ILE A 455 -10.47 -17.90 31.69
C ILE A 455 -9.11 -18.20 31.07
N LEU A 456 -9.06 -18.70 29.80
CA LEU A 456 -7.82 -18.96 29.09
C LEU A 456 -6.96 -17.71 28.92
N GLU A 457 -7.59 -16.58 28.68
CA GLU A 457 -6.90 -15.30 28.52
C GLU A 457 -6.28 -14.82 29.83
N GLU A 458 -7.03 -14.84 30.91
CA GLU A 458 -6.51 -14.43 32.22
C GLU A 458 -5.40 -15.36 32.71
N ILE A 459 -5.51 -16.67 32.47
CA ILE A 459 -4.40 -17.61 32.75
C ILE A 459 -3.16 -17.23 31.95
N GLN A 460 -3.32 -16.98 30.64
CA GLN A 460 -2.20 -16.64 29.79
C GLN A 460 -1.49 -15.35 30.22
N GLU A 461 -2.24 -14.36 30.69
CA GLU A 461 -1.65 -13.15 31.25
C GLU A 461 -0.81 -13.40 32.49
N GLU A 462 -1.21 -14.34 33.35
CA GLU A 462 -0.43 -14.71 34.54
C GLU A 462 0.79 -15.58 34.17
N VAL A 463 0.70 -16.41 33.11
CA VAL A 463 1.83 -17.12 32.52
C VAL A 463 2.87 -16.14 31.97
N ILE A 464 2.41 -15.15 31.17
CA ILE A 464 3.28 -14.11 30.62
C ILE A 464 4.01 -13.32 31.72
N SER A 465 3.35 -13.06 32.85
CA SER A 465 3.96 -12.35 33.97
C SER A 465 4.87 -13.26 34.86
N GLY A 466 4.97 -14.56 34.55
CA GLY A 466 5.77 -15.53 35.29
C GLY A 466 5.18 -15.92 36.66
N LYS A 467 3.91 -15.60 36.93
CA LYS A 467 3.24 -15.96 38.18
C LYS A 467 2.66 -17.37 38.14
N ILE A 468 2.35 -17.89 36.96
CA ILE A 468 1.90 -19.25 36.72
C ILE A 468 2.89 -19.88 35.74
N THR A 469 3.50 -20.98 36.17
CA THR A 469 4.51 -21.71 35.38
C THR A 469 4.14 -23.18 35.16
N GLU A 470 3.15 -23.69 35.92
CA GLU A 470 2.77 -25.10 35.93
C GLU A 470 1.25 -25.26 35.64
N TYR A 471 0.90 -26.41 35.05
CA TYR A 471 -0.48 -26.75 34.69
C TYR A 471 -1.42 -26.71 35.92
N GLU A 472 -1.00 -27.27 37.03
CA GLU A 472 -1.80 -27.36 38.27
C GLU A 472 -2.16 -25.98 38.81
N ASP A 473 -1.24 -25.03 38.75
CA ASP A 473 -1.48 -23.65 39.21
C ASP A 473 -2.40 -22.91 38.25
N ALA A 474 -2.31 -23.18 36.92
CA ALA A 474 -3.24 -22.66 35.93
C ALA A 474 -4.69 -23.14 36.19
N ILE A 475 -4.89 -24.41 36.55
CA ILE A 475 -6.20 -24.96 36.91
C ILE A 475 -6.74 -24.38 38.24
N LYS A 476 -5.88 -24.22 39.25
CA LYS A 476 -6.29 -23.54 40.48
C LYS A 476 -6.77 -22.13 40.22
N TYR A 477 -6.03 -21.38 39.41
CA TYR A 477 -6.38 -20.02 39.05
C TYR A 477 -7.67 -19.94 38.19
N ALA A 478 -7.86 -20.90 37.28
CA ALA A 478 -9.11 -21.04 36.52
C ALA A 478 -10.36 -21.16 37.42
N LYS A 479 -10.26 -21.96 38.51
CA LYS A 479 -11.36 -22.10 39.47
C LYS A 479 -11.68 -20.79 40.21
N ILE A 480 -10.64 -19.99 40.51
CA ILE A 480 -10.82 -18.68 41.15
C ILE A 480 -11.58 -17.72 40.17
N ILE A 481 -11.15 -17.67 38.88
CA ILE A 481 -11.81 -16.84 37.88
C ILE A 481 -13.28 -17.28 37.72
N LEU A 482 -13.53 -18.58 37.56
CA LEU A 482 -14.88 -19.11 37.39
C LEU A 482 -15.78 -18.72 38.58
N ASN A 483 -15.33 -18.87 39.80
CA ASN A 483 -16.11 -18.44 40.97
C ASN A 483 -16.39 -16.94 41.00
N ARG A 484 -15.46 -16.11 40.54
CA ARG A 484 -15.66 -14.67 40.40
C ARG A 484 -16.71 -14.33 39.37
N GLU A 485 -16.71 -15.01 38.21
CA GLU A 485 -17.67 -14.77 37.12
C GLU A 485 -19.09 -15.32 37.44
N ILE A 486 -19.21 -16.37 38.23
CA ILE A 486 -20.51 -16.90 38.70
C ILE A 486 -21.16 -15.95 39.72
N ASN A 487 -20.34 -15.24 40.52
CA ASN A 487 -20.79 -14.33 41.57
C ASN A 487 -21.01 -12.86 41.07
N ARG A 488 -20.83 -12.59 39.76
CA ARG A 488 -21.16 -11.34 39.10
C ARG A 488 -22.54 -11.39 38.48
#